data_e3bb3fc4b5b54ebadc372ba0f5f0f261
#
_entry.id   e3bb3fc4b5b54ebadc372ba0f5f0f261
#
_cell.length_a   1.000
_cell.length_b   1.000
_cell.length_c   1.000
_cell.angle_alpha   90.00
_cell.angle_beta   90.00
_cell.angle_gamma   90.00
#
_symmetry.space_group_name_H-M   'P 1'
#
loop_
_entity.id
_entity.type
_entity.pdbx_description
1 polymer ?
#
loop_
_entity_poly.entity_id
_entity_poly.type
_entity_poly.pdbx_seq_one_letter_code
_entity_poly.pdbx_strand_id
1 'polypeptide(L)'
;MTDRGYHTIALCSLLAACGFVRASETPPLVDLSGETRTRIGETDRRCETARRTEWFREAGYGIMVHYLADSEVSMTREDDIHSSGVKRDWNACVDAFDVERFADEMKRAGAGYVMFSILQGSRFVAAPNAEYDAWFGLKPGEACAHRDLPMNIADALDKRGIPLMLYFTGDGPNLDSELRRRGGFSTPIPDAWVGHWAKVLECFAVRYGNRVKGWWIDGCYIKNGNYGYTPEKLRQYERAIRKGNPDAIIAFNRAEDICKPIVDPYVSFQDYTAGEKNEFVLPNSGCFVEGQQWHTLTFIGAYWGMPGLRLDPKSLAEYLYLVNRAGGVVTLDAMCYWDGGLERSHIDALSGARAAIARMKAMSGRNGGNLAFMCPAKCLSLRGTPLPMQKKSRRWKSFLAATDGDPATYIRGCDEWPWMLEVDLGQDSRFSRVSVRYAPNNYATKVCVSVSSDGKSWRMVAEKDNVDPRTTELGFSHVNARYVRFAALKPDGPGQKGEQMSIAEIDIR
;
A
#
# COMPACT_ATOMS: atom_id res chain seq x y z
N MET A 1 1.29 -33.45 26.55
CA MET A 1 2.34 -32.45 26.70
C MET A 1 3.41 -32.78 25.67
N THR A 2 3.26 -32.32 24.48
CA THR A 2 4.25 -32.47 23.41
C THR A 2 4.27 -31.15 22.67
N ASP A 3 5.35 -30.47 22.88
CA ASP A 3 5.76 -29.22 22.25
C ASP A 3 5.92 -29.46 20.73
N ARG A 4 5.00 -28.96 19.93
CA ARG A 4 5.15 -28.97 18.46
C ARG A 4 5.76 -27.67 18.07
N GLY A 5 7.09 -27.70 17.89
CA GLY A 5 7.83 -26.61 17.28
C GLY A 5 7.31 -26.32 15.86
N TYR A 6 6.75 -25.16 15.66
CA TYR A 6 6.49 -24.62 14.34
C TYR A 6 7.83 -24.26 13.69
N HIS A 7 8.26 -25.06 12.73
CA HIS A 7 9.33 -24.65 11.83
C HIS A 7 8.78 -23.52 10.95
N THR A 8 9.04 -22.30 11.38
CA THR A 8 8.83 -21.10 10.60
C THR A 8 9.74 -21.16 9.40
N ILE A 9 9.18 -21.32 8.20
CA ILE A 9 9.92 -21.12 6.95
C ILE A 9 10.35 -19.66 6.95
N ALA A 10 11.64 -19.44 7.04
CA ALA A 10 12.25 -18.13 7.00
C ALA A 10 12.10 -17.55 5.58
N LEU A 11 10.99 -16.88 5.29
CA LEU A 11 11.09 -15.71 4.44
C LEU A 11 12.02 -14.77 5.19
N CYS A 12 13.13 -14.40 4.58
CA CYS A 12 14.15 -13.57 5.20
C CYS A 12 13.58 -12.23 5.68
N SER A 13 13.02 -12.24 6.87
CA SER A 13 12.86 -11.07 7.71
C SER A 13 13.72 -11.33 8.95
N LEU A 14 14.98 -10.95 8.88
CA LEU A 14 15.83 -10.80 10.05
C LEU A 14 15.13 -9.84 11.00
N LEU A 15 14.67 -10.37 12.13
CA LEU A 15 14.34 -9.59 13.32
C LEU A 15 15.59 -8.83 13.76
N ALA A 16 15.75 -7.60 13.27
CA ALA A 16 16.72 -6.67 13.84
C ALA A 16 16.16 -6.17 15.16
N ALA A 17 16.90 -6.42 16.24
CA ALA A 17 16.67 -5.85 17.55
C ALA A 17 16.42 -4.34 17.44
N CYS A 18 15.30 -3.85 17.98
CA CYS A 18 14.99 -2.43 18.09
C CYS A 18 15.97 -1.76 19.07
N GLY A 19 17.11 -1.32 18.55
CA GLY A 19 17.91 -0.30 19.19
C GLY A 19 17.31 1.08 18.85
N PHE A 20 16.99 1.87 19.86
CA PHE A 20 16.57 3.26 19.69
C PHE A 20 17.68 4.05 18.99
N VAL A 21 17.51 4.35 17.71
CA VAL A 21 18.33 5.29 16.98
C VAL A 21 17.54 6.58 16.83
N ARG A 22 18.15 7.68 17.24
CA ARG A 22 17.66 9.06 17.06
C ARG A 22 17.22 9.29 15.63
N ALA A 23 16.16 10.09 15.46
CA ALA A 23 15.71 10.57 14.17
C ALA A 23 16.89 11.15 13.38
N SER A 24 17.41 10.40 12.45
CA SER A 24 18.34 10.88 11.44
C SER A 24 17.53 11.37 10.25
N GLU A 25 17.93 12.49 9.72
CA GLU A 25 17.42 13.09 8.49
C GLU A 25 17.20 12.04 7.40
N THR A 26 16.06 12.13 6.71
CA THR A 26 15.74 11.30 5.56
C THR A 26 16.90 11.43 4.55
N PRO A 27 17.59 10.33 4.18
CA PRO A 27 18.64 10.48 3.19
C PRO A 27 18.03 11.03 1.90
N PRO A 28 18.68 11.99 1.24
CA PRO A 28 18.17 12.57 0.00
C PRO A 28 18.00 11.47 -1.06
N LEU A 29 17.03 11.65 -1.95
CA LEU A 29 16.91 10.84 -3.16
C LEU A 29 18.27 10.80 -3.85
N VAL A 30 18.83 9.61 -3.97
CA VAL A 30 20.10 9.47 -4.67
C VAL A 30 19.83 9.57 -6.16
N ASP A 31 19.94 10.76 -6.70
CA ASP A 31 20.03 10.94 -8.15
C ASP A 31 21.49 10.73 -8.58
N LEU A 32 21.73 9.61 -9.19
CA LEU A 32 23.07 9.21 -9.62
C LEU A 32 23.32 9.46 -11.10
N SER A 33 22.42 10.15 -11.81
CA SER A 33 22.62 10.41 -13.23
C SER A 33 23.73 11.43 -13.51
N GLY A 34 24.22 12.16 -12.48
CA GLY A 34 25.24 13.20 -12.66
C GLY A 34 24.84 14.34 -13.62
N GLU A 35 23.67 14.21 -14.23
CA GLU A 35 23.11 15.22 -15.12
C GLU A 35 22.57 16.38 -14.30
N THR A 36 23.08 17.57 -14.57
CA THR A 36 22.52 18.83 -14.06
C THR A 36 21.09 18.93 -14.57
N ARG A 37 20.11 18.68 -13.71
CA ARG A 37 18.69 18.72 -14.07
C ARG A 37 18.32 20.14 -14.45
N THR A 38 18.02 20.38 -15.71
CA THR A 38 17.30 21.58 -16.08
C THR A 38 15.87 21.48 -15.57
N ARG A 39 15.32 22.54 -15.01
CA ARG A 39 13.95 22.64 -14.46
C ARG A 39 12.87 22.15 -15.43
N ILE A 40 13.13 22.27 -16.74
CA ILE A 40 12.28 21.81 -17.84
C ILE A 40 12.20 20.29 -17.89
N GLY A 41 13.33 19.57 -17.89
CA GLY A 41 13.34 18.11 -17.95
C GLY A 41 12.73 17.41 -16.71
N GLU A 42 12.72 18.07 -15.56
CA GLU A 42 12.03 17.56 -14.36
C GLU A 42 10.51 17.71 -14.48
N THR A 43 10.05 18.84 -15.04
CA THR A 43 8.61 19.06 -15.29
C THR A 43 8.08 18.08 -16.32
N ASP A 44 8.78 17.85 -17.43
CA ASP A 44 8.38 16.91 -18.47
C ASP A 44 8.29 15.48 -17.93
N ARG A 45 9.25 15.05 -17.10
CA ARG A 45 9.25 13.73 -16.47
C ARG A 45 8.06 13.53 -15.52
N ARG A 46 7.71 14.55 -14.72
CA ARG A 46 6.53 14.50 -13.83
C ARG A 46 5.23 14.38 -14.63
N CYS A 47 5.10 15.12 -15.72
CA CYS A 47 3.95 15.02 -16.61
C CYS A 47 3.85 13.62 -17.24
N GLU A 48 4.97 13.06 -17.67
CA GLU A 48 5.02 11.73 -18.28
C GLU A 48 4.69 10.63 -17.27
N THR A 49 5.25 10.70 -16.05
CA THR A 49 4.91 9.78 -14.96
C THR A 49 3.43 9.88 -14.59
N ALA A 50 2.88 11.10 -14.50
CA ALA A 50 1.45 11.30 -14.20
C ALA A 50 0.55 10.67 -15.27
N ARG A 51 0.92 10.78 -16.56
CA ARG A 51 0.23 10.15 -17.70
C ARG A 51 0.30 8.63 -17.63
N ARG A 52 1.50 8.06 -17.43
CA ARG A 52 1.67 6.59 -17.34
C ARG A 52 0.93 5.97 -16.16
N THR A 53 0.83 6.68 -15.02
CA THR A 53 0.20 6.19 -13.80
C THR A 53 -1.28 6.55 -13.68
N GLU A 54 -1.90 7.20 -14.66
CA GLU A 54 -3.30 7.61 -14.61
C GLU A 54 -4.24 6.41 -14.45
N TRP A 55 -4.12 5.41 -15.31
CA TRP A 55 -4.90 4.18 -15.24
C TRP A 55 -4.76 3.47 -13.89
N PHE A 56 -3.55 3.49 -13.31
CA PHE A 56 -3.23 2.87 -12.03
C PHE A 56 -3.93 3.59 -10.88
N ARG A 57 -3.96 4.91 -10.90
CA ARG A 57 -4.71 5.73 -9.94
C ARG A 57 -6.21 5.54 -10.08
N GLU A 58 -6.73 5.47 -11.31
CA GLU A 58 -8.16 5.21 -11.57
C GLU A 58 -8.58 3.80 -11.13
N ALA A 59 -7.71 2.83 -11.23
CA ALA A 59 -7.93 1.47 -10.74
C ALA A 59 -8.16 1.41 -9.22
N GLY A 60 -7.58 2.34 -8.46
CA GLY A 60 -7.80 2.54 -7.03
C GLY A 60 -7.09 1.50 -6.16
N TYR A 61 -7.38 0.19 -6.32
CA TYR A 61 -6.66 -0.87 -5.65
C TYR A 61 -6.47 -2.09 -6.55
N GLY A 62 -5.38 -2.79 -6.33
CA GLY A 62 -5.08 -4.07 -6.96
C GLY A 62 -4.94 -5.21 -5.96
N ILE A 63 -4.91 -6.42 -6.49
CA ILE A 63 -4.68 -7.64 -5.71
C ILE A 63 -3.38 -8.27 -6.21
N MET A 64 -2.46 -8.50 -5.26
CA MET A 64 -1.26 -9.29 -5.49
C MET A 64 -1.47 -10.72 -5.03
N VAL A 65 -0.79 -11.65 -5.67
CA VAL A 65 -0.68 -13.04 -5.21
C VAL A 65 0.76 -13.51 -5.29
N HIS A 66 1.22 -14.15 -4.22
CA HIS A 66 2.48 -14.89 -4.19
C HIS A 66 2.22 -16.33 -4.65
N TYR A 67 2.47 -16.62 -5.94
CA TYR A 67 2.38 -17.97 -6.49
C TYR A 67 3.80 -18.53 -6.62
N LEU A 68 4.24 -19.25 -5.59
CA LEU A 68 5.65 -19.63 -5.39
C LEU A 68 5.77 -21.09 -5.00
N ALA A 69 6.68 -21.82 -5.65
CA ALA A 69 6.91 -23.24 -5.38
C ALA A 69 7.28 -23.58 -3.93
N ASP A 70 7.92 -22.63 -3.24
CA ASP A 70 8.38 -22.81 -1.85
C ASP A 70 7.31 -22.45 -0.81
N SER A 71 6.16 -21.98 -1.25
CA SER A 71 5.04 -21.57 -0.40
C SER A 71 4.00 -22.68 -0.25
N GLU A 72 4.42 -23.94 -0.17
CA GLU A 72 3.55 -25.12 -0.10
C GLU A 72 2.45 -24.99 0.94
N VAL A 73 2.76 -24.45 2.14
CA VAL A 73 1.80 -24.27 3.23
C VAL A 73 0.77 -23.18 2.92
N SER A 74 1.19 -22.09 2.29
CA SER A 74 0.31 -20.96 1.97
C SER A 74 -0.56 -21.21 0.74
N MET A 75 -0.20 -22.17 -0.11
CA MET A 75 -0.91 -22.47 -1.36
C MET A 75 -1.80 -23.73 -1.26
N THR A 76 -1.80 -24.42 -0.11
CA THR A 76 -2.56 -25.65 0.10
C THR A 76 -3.83 -25.38 0.90
N ARG A 77 -4.98 -25.93 0.46
CA ARG A 77 -6.24 -25.84 1.22
C ARG A 77 -6.18 -26.69 2.48
N GLU A 78 -6.92 -26.30 3.52
CA GLU A 78 -6.96 -27.06 4.78
C GLU A 78 -7.32 -28.54 4.55
N ASP A 79 -8.22 -28.83 3.61
CA ASP A 79 -8.64 -30.19 3.26
C ASP A 79 -7.51 -31.00 2.59
N ASP A 80 -6.52 -30.33 2.00
CA ASP A 80 -5.37 -30.94 1.34
C ASP A 80 -4.15 -31.08 2.29
N ILE A 81 -4.17 -30.46 3.46
CA ILE A 81 -3.05 -30.45 4.42
C ILE A 81 -2.75 -31.88 4.93
N HIS A 82 -3.72 -32.77 4.96
CA HIS A 82 -3.52 -34.14 5.38
C HIS A 82 -2.77 -35.02 4.36
N SER A 83 -2.60 -34.53 3.12
CA SER A 83 -1.76 -35.16 2.09
C SER A 83 -0.34 -34.56 2.04
N SER A 84 0.02 -33.67 2.96
CA SER A 84 1.23 -32.87 3.01
C SER A 84 2.48 -33.67 3.39
N GLY A 85 3.05 -34.28 2.48
CA GLY A 85 4.40 -34.87 2.51
C GLY A 85 4.94 -35.02 1.09
N VAL A 86 4.13 -34.70 0.10
CA VAL A 86 4.48 -34.82 -1.30
C VAL A 86 4.81 -33.40 -1.82
N LYS A 87 6.09 -33.13 -2.05
CA LYS A 87 6.50 -31.96 -2.84
C LYS A 87 5.82 -32.06 -4.20
N ARG A 88 4.95 -31.10 -4.53
CA ARG A 88 4.31 -31.05 -5.83
C ARG A 88 5.35 -30.68 -6.91
N ASP A 89 5.29 -31.37 -8.03
CA ASP A 89 6.06 -30.96 -9.21
C ASP A 89 5.62 -29.57 -9.66
N TRP A 90 6.59 -28.66 -9.93
CA TRP A 90 6.29 -27.28 -10.28
C TRP A 90 5.49 -27.16 -11.58
N ASN A 91 5.84 -27.96 -12.61
CA ASN A 91 5.09 -27.96 -13.85
C ASN A 91 3.65 -28.46 -13.62
N ALA A 92 3.47 -29.50 -12.81
CA ALA A 92 2.14 -29.98 -12.47
C ALA A 92 1.28 -28.91 -11.74
N CYS A 93 1.88 -28.13 -10.83
CA CYS A 93 1.18 -27.01 -10.20
C CYS A 93 0.77 -25.95 -11.22
N VAL A 94 1.72 -25.53 -12.07
CA VAL A 94 1.48 -24.51 -13.09
C VAL A 94 0.45 -24.96 -14.11
N ASP A 95 0.48 -26.24 -14.51
CA ASP A 95 -0.49 -26.82 -15.48
C ASP A 95 -1.90 -26.89 -14.91
N ALA A 96 -2.02 -27.17 -13.61
CA ALA A 96 -3.30 -27.26 -12.92
C ALA A 96 -3.93 -25.90 -12.56
N PHE A 97 -3.22 -24.79 -12.75
CA PHE A 97 -3.74 -23.45 -12.45
C PHE A 97 -4.90 -23.08 -13.39
N ASP A 98 -6.09 -22.88 -12.81
CA ASP A 98 -7.29 -22.45 -13.53
C ASP A 98 -7.32 -20.92 -13.67
N VAL A 99 -6.84 -20.42 -14.81
CA VAL A 99 -6.75 -18.99 -15.10
C VAL A 99 -8.11 -18.31 -15.26
N GLU A 100 -9.13 -19.01 -15.73
CA GLU A 100 -10.46 -18.44 -15.91
C GLU A 100 -11.14 -18.25 -14.55
N ARG A 101 -11.08 -19.27 -13.69
CA ARG A 101 -11.55 -19.16 -12.30
C ARG A 101 -10.81 -18.06 -11.54
N PHE A 102 -9.48 -18.01 -11.64
CA PHE A 102 -8.66 -16.97 -11.02
C PHE A 102 -9.13 -15.57 -11.43
N ALA A 103 -9.30 -15.35 -12.74
CA ALA A 103 -9.73 -14.06 -13.25
C ALA A 103 -11.18 -13.70 -12.84
N ASP A 104 -12.09 -14.68 -12.74
CA ASP A 104 -13.45 -14.47 -12.22
C ASP A 104 -13.45 -14.08 -10.74
N GLU A 105 -12.62 -14.74 -9.93
CA GLU A 105 -12.47 -14.43 -8.51
C GLU A 105 -11.85 -13.05 -8.31
N MET A 106 -10.86 -12.64 -9.12
CA MET A 106 -10.30 -11.28 -9.12
C MET A 106 -11.36 -10.23 -9.48
N LYS A 107 -12.20 -10.50 -10.49
CA LYS A 107 -13.32 -9.63 -10.88
C LYS A 107 -14.34 -9.49 -9.75
N ARG A 108 -14.69 -10.60 -9.09
CA ARG A 108 -15.61 -10.62 -7.95
C ARG A 108 -15.05 -9.84 -6.75
N ALA A 109 -13.76 -10.01 -6.45
CA ALA A 109 -13.07 -9.25 -5.41
C ALA A 109 -12.91 -7.76 -5.76
N GLY A 110 -13.20 -7.36 -6.99
CA GLY A 110 -13.17 -5.96 -7.43
C GLY A 110 -11.79 -5.43 -7.71
N ALA A 111 -10.83 -6.30 -8.05
CA ALA A 111 -9.49 -5.89 -8.44
C ALA A 111 -9.53 -4.91 -9.61
N GLY A 112 -8.94 -3.73 -9.43
CA GLY A 112 -8.72 -2.76 -10.49
C GLY A 112 -7.52 -3.14 -11.37
N TYR A 113 -6.60 -3.94 -10.83
CA TYR A 113 -5.50 -4.62 -11.52
C TYR A 113 -5.05 -5.83 -10.69
N VAL A 114 -4.30 -6.73 -11.31
CA VAL A 114 -3.69 -7.88 -10.63
C VAL A 114 -2.17 -7.76 -10.71
N MET A 115 -1.47 -8.05 -9.63
CA MET A 115 -0.01 -8.21 -9.58
C MET A 115 0.30 -9.69 -9.31
N PHE A 116 0.96 -10.34 -10.27
CA PHE A 116 1.28 -11.76 -10.18
C PHE A 116 2.80 -11.98 -10.06
N SER A 117 3.23 -12.84 -9.13
CA SER A 117 4.65 -13.17 -8.98
C SER A 117 5.10 -14.17 -10.03
N ILE A 118 6.15 -13.83 -10.80
CA ILE A 118 6.79 -14.78 -11.74
C ILE A 118 7.74 -15.71 -10.98
N LEU A 119 8.50 -15.14 -10.05
CA LEU A 119 9.44 -15.85 -9.17
C LEU A 119 9.80 -14.98 -7.96
N GLN A 120 10.26 -15.62 -6.89
CA GLN A 120 10.87 -14.96 -5.74
C GLN A 120 11.88 -15.90 -5.07
N GLY A 121 13.15 -15.51 -5.07
CA GLY A 121 14.20 -16.15 -4.28
C GLY A 121 14.58 -17.59 -4.61
N SER A 122 13.64 -18.47 -4.96
CA SER A 122 13.90 -19.84 -5.39
C SER A 122 14.21 -19.94 -6.87
N ARG A 123 14.58 -21.14 -7.34
CA ARG A 123 14.88 -21.38 -8.75
C ARG A 123 13.65 -21.40 -9.66
N PHE A 124 12.47 -21.59 -9.10
CA PHE A 124 11.26 -21.87 -9.87
C PHE A 124 10.61 -20.60 -10.45
N VAL A 125 10.32 -20.69 -11.76
CA VAL A 125 9.79 -19.59 -12.56
C VAL A 125 8.47 -20.01 -13.18
N ALA A 126 7.45 -19.18 -13.12
CA ALA A 126 6.09 -19.50 -13.60
C ALA A 126 5.92 -19.44 -15.13
N ALA A 127 7.01 -19.34 -15.90
CA ALA A 127 7.01 -19.27 -17.34
C ALA A 127 8.34 -19.75 -17.94
N PRO A 128 8.40 -20.17 -19.22
CA PRO A 128 9.65 -20.51 -19.92
C PRO A 128 10.57 -19.28 -20.05
N ASN A 129 11.87 -19.47 -19.86
CA ASN A 129 12.88 -18.45 -20.14
C ASN A 129 14.21 -19.07 -20.55
N ALA A 130 14.53 -19.01 -21.84
CA ALA A 130 15.74 -19.62 -22.39
C ALA A 130 17.02 -18.95 -21.92
N GLU A 131 17.02 -17.63 -21.64
CA GLU A 131 18.18 -16.93 -21.07
C GLU A 131 18.47 -17.38 -19.64
N TYR A 132 17.41 -17.61 -18.85
CA TYR A 132 17.53 -18.15 -17.50
C TYR A 132 18.14 -19.56 -17.54
N ASP A 133 17.55 -20.45 -18.35
CA ASP A 133 18.02 -21.84 -18.47
C ASP A 133 19.47 -21.89 -18.94
N ALA A 134 19.82 -21.12 -19.98
CA ALA A 134 21.17 -21.05 -20.52
C ALA A 134 22.21 -20.52 -19.50
N TRP A 135 21.86 -19.44 -18.79
CA TRP A 135 22.74 -18.83 -17.81
C TRP A 135 23.07 -19.75 -16.65
N PHE A 136 22.06 -20.44 -16.13
CA PHE A 136 22.23 -21.34 -15.00
C PHE A 136 22.59 -22.79 -15.40
N GLY A 137 22.66 -23.10 -16.70
CA GLY A 137 22.96 -24.45 -17.21
C GLY A 137 21.88 -25.45 -16.84
N LEU A 138 20.62 -25.06 -16.96
CA LEU A 138 19.43 -25.86 -16.69
C LEU A 138 18.81 -26.36 -17.99
N LYS A 139 18.05 -27.44 -17.93
CA LYS A 139 17.24 -27.91 -19.03
C LYS A 139 15.90 -27.17 -19.06
N PRO A 140 15.30 -26.96 -20.25
CA PRO A 140 13.94 -26.45 -20.33
C PRO A 140 12.97 -27.28 -19.47
N GLY A 141 12.17 -26.61 -18.64
CA GLY A 141 11.23 -27.24 -17.71
C GLY A 141 11.82 -27.71 -16.38
N GLU A 142 13.15 -27.60 -16.16
CA GLU A 142 13.79 -27.99 -14.91
C GLU A 142 13.50 -27.00 -13.77
N ALA A 143 13.50 -25.71 -14.08
CA ALA A 143 13.18 -24.63 -13.15
C ALA A 143 12.11 -23.69 -13.72
N CYS A 144 12.22 -23.33 -14.98
CA CYS A 144 11.18 -22.58 -15.69
C CYS A 144 10.04 -23.52 -16.08
N ALA A 145 8.80 -23.14 -15.79
CA ALA A 145 7.64 -23.91 -16.18
C ALA A 145 7.53 -24.03 -17.72
N HIS A 146 6.98 -25.13 -18.21
CA HIS A 146 6.71 -25.31 -19.64
C HIS A 146 5.58 -24.40 -20.12
N ARG A 147 4.54 -24.23 -19.29
CA ARG A 147 3.41 -23.34 -19.54
C ARG A 147 3.79 -21.91 -19.22
N ASP A 148 3.44 -20.98 -20.11
CA ASP A 148 3.54 -19.55 -19.85
C ASP A 148 2.32 -19.07 -19.06
N LEU A 149 2.36 -19.28 -17.73
CA LEU A 149 1.24 -18.95 -16.85
C LEU A 149 0.90 -17.47 -16.84
N PRO A 150 1.87 -16.52 -16.72
CA PRO A 150 1.58 -15.09 -16.79
C PRO A 150 0.88 -14.67 -18.08
N MET A 151 1.24 -15.23 -19.24
CA MET A 151 0.55 -14.94 -20.50
C MET A 151 -0.89 -15.43 -20.48
N ASN A 152 -1.13 -16.65 -19.98
CA ASN A 152 -2.49 -17.19 -19.87
C ASN A 152 -3.34 -16.39 -18.88
N ILE A 153 -2.76 -15.92 -17.78
CA ILE A 153 -3.41 -15.01 -16.82
C ILE A 153 -3.74 -13.69 -17.51
N ALA A 154 -2.80 -13.11 -18.28
CA ALA A 154 -3.04 -11.88 -19.02
C ALA A 154 -4.24 -12.00 -19.96
N ASP A 155 -4.35 -13.11 -20.70
CA ASP A 155 -5.48 -13.38 -21.61
C ASP A 155 -6.82 -13.50 -20.88
N ALA A 156 -6.83 -14.17 -19.71
CA ALA A 156 -8.04 -14.34 -18.91
C ALA A 156 -8.49 -13.04 -18.25
N LEU A 157 -7.53 -12.22 -17.76
CA LEU A 157 -7.81 -10.92 -17.14
C LEU A 157 -8.26 -9.88 -18.17
N ASP A 158 -7.68 -9.90 -19.38
CA ASP A 158 -8.03 -8.96 -20.46
C ASP A 158 -9.52 -9.11 -20.88
N LYS A 159 -10.03 -10.35 -20.97
CA LYS A 159 -11.47 -10.63 -21.18
C LYS A 159 -12.37 -9.96 -20.13
N ARG A 160 -11.83 -9.62 -18.95
CA ARG A 160 -12.56 -9.02 -17.83
C ARG A 160 -12.23 -7.53 -17.63
N GLY A 161 -11.37 -6.99 -18.52
CA GLY A 161 -10.91 -5.60 -18.46
C GLY A 161 -10.04 -5.32 -17.24
N ILE A 162 -9.26 -6.28 -16.75
CA ILE A 162 -8.39 -6.14 -15.58
C ILE A 162 -6.93 -6.12 -16.05
N PRO A 163 -6.19 -5.03 -15.87
CA PRO A 163 -4.76 -4.95 -16.18
C PRO A 163 -3.93 -5.94 -15.37
N LEU A 164 -2.89 -6.52 -16.01
CA LEU A 164 -1.88 -7.34 -15.35
C LEU A 164 -0.63 -6.50 -15.07
N MET A 165 -0.11 -6.61 -13.86
CA MET A 165 1.23 -6.23 -13.43
C MET A 165 2.00 -7.47 -13.01
N LEU A 166 3.33 -7.42 -13.06
CA LEU A 166 4.17 -8.53 -12.63
C LEU A 166 5.08 -8.12 -11.48
N TYR A 167 5.14 -8.99 -10.48
CA TYR A 167 6.18 -8.99 -9.47
C TYR A 167 7.36 -9.81 -9.99
N PHE A 168 8.54 -9.26 -9.87
CA PHE A 168 9.79 -9.88 -10.26
C PHE A 168 10.87 -9.51 -9.26
N THR A 169 11.79 -10.41 -8.92
CA THR A 169 12.88 -10.08 -8.00
C THR A 169 14.12 -9.60 -8.75
N GLY A 170 14.75 -8.55 -8.27
CA GLY A 170 15.98 -8.00 -8.86
C GLY A 170 17.23 -8.80 -8.52
N ASP A 171 17.21 -9.52 -7.41
CA ASP A 171 18.34 -10.33 -6.93
C ASP A 171 18.30 -11.79 -7.38
N GLY A 172 17.34 -12.16 -8.19
CA GLY A 172 17.22 -13.48 -8.82
C GLY A 172 16.91 -14.61 -7.83
N PRO A 173 17.30 -15.85 -8.14
CA PRO A 173 17.12 -16.99 -7.26
C PRO A 173 18.12 -16.98 -6.09
N ASN A 174 18.09 -15.91 -5.31
CA ASN A 174 19.08 -15.62 -4.25
C ASN A 174 19.03 -16.58 -3.06
N LEU A 175 17.94 -17.33 -2.89
CA LEU A 175 17.80 -18.38 -1.86
C LEU A 175 18.31 -19.73 -2.34
N ASP A 176 18.53 -19.90 -3.65
CA ASP A 176 19.09 -21.12 -4.22
C ASP A 176 20.62 -21.06 -4.22
N SER A 177 21.24 -21.78 -3.32
CA SER A 177 22.71 -21.76 -3.14
C SER A 177 23.48 -22.24 -4.38
N GLU A 178 22.91 -23.18 -5.13
CA GLU A 178 23.52 -23.71 -6.35
C GLU A 178 23.47 -22.69 -7.48
N LEU A 179 22.30 -22.09 -7.73
CA LEU A 179 22.14 -21.07 -8.78
C LEU A 179 22.91 -19.79 -8.45
N ARG A 180 22.94 -19.39 -7.16
CA ARG A 180 23.81 -18.28 -6.72
C ARG A 180 25.28 -18.53 -7.12
N ARG A 181 25.78 -19.71 -6.83
CA ARG A 181 27.16 -20.08 -7.16
C ARG A 181 27.37 -20.13 -8.69
N ARG A 182 26.47 -20.75 -9.45
CA ARG A 182 26.56 -20.85 -10.90
C ARG A 182 26.52 -19.48 -11.58
N GLY A 183 25.66 -18.59 -11.13
CA GLY A 183 25.50 -17.23 -11.66
C GLY A 183 26.54 -16.23 -11.15
N GLY A 184 27.35 -16.59 -10.15
CA GLY A 184 28.36 -15.70 -9.58
C GLY A 184 27.77 -14.60 -8.69
N PHE A 185 26.66 -14.89 -7.98
CA PHE A 185 26.07 -13.94 -7.04
C PHE A 185 26.97 -13.72 -5.84
N SER A 186 27.20 -12.47 -5.50
CA SER A 186 27.89 -12.06 -4.28
C SER A 186 27.27 -10.79 -3.70
N THR A 187 27.69 -10.39 -2.52
CA THR A 187 27.34 -9.13 -1.89
C THR A 187 28.59 -8.30 -1.72
N PRO A 188 28.73 -7.09 -2.32
CA PRO A 188 27.71 -6.44 -3.18
C PRO A 188 27.46 -7.18 -4.49
N ILE A 189 26.25 -6.94 -5.06
CA ILE A 189 25.81 -7.60 -6.29
C ILE A 189 26.69 -7.21 -7.48
N PRO A 190 27.28 -8.17 -8.24
CA PRO A 190 28.17 -7.84 -9.36
C PRO A 190 27.42 -7.22 -10.55
N ASP A 191 28.09 -6.34 -11.29
CA ASP A 191 27.52 -5.76 -12.53
C ASP A 191 27.23 -6.85 -13.57
N ALA A 192 28.07 -7.89 -13.65
CA ALA A 192 27.82 -9.02 -14.53
C ALA A 192 26.53 -9.75 -14.19
N TRP A 193 26.24 -9.96 -12.90
CA TRP A 193 24.95 -10.53 -12.47
C TRP A 193 23.80 -9.67 -12.92
N VAL A 194 23.83 -8.36 -12.63
CA VAL A 194 22.78 -7.42 -13.02
C VAL A 194 22.56 -7.42 -14.52
N GLY A 195 23.65 -7.46 -15.32
CA GLY A 195 23.58 -7.52 -16.77
C GLY A 195 22.90 -8.78 -17.30
N HIS A 196 23.21 -9.96 -16.75
CA HIS A 196 22.55 -11.22 -17.12
C HIS A 196 21.09 -11.23 -16.66
N TRP A 197 20.83 -10.78 -15.43
CA TRP A 197 19.47 -10.74 -14.88
C TRP A 197 18.56 -9.77 -15.64
N ALA A 198 19.12 -8.65 -16.11
CA ALA A 198 18.43 -7.73 -17.00
C ALA A 198 18.02 -8.38 -18.33
N LYS A 199 18.85 -9.31 -18.89
CA LYS A 199 18.47 -10.06 -20.10
C LYS A 199 17.32 -11.05 -19.83
N VAL A 200 17.34 -11.75 -18.70
CA VAL A 200 16.23 -12.61 -18.27
C VAL A 200 14.94 -11.80 -18.16
N LEU A 201 14.99 -10.63 -17.53
CA LEU A 201 13.86 -9.71 -17.41
C LEU A 201 13.39 -9.19 -18.77
N GLU A 202 14.33 -8.84 -19.66
CA GLU A 202 14.05 -8.36 -21.02
C GLU A 202 13.29 -9.41 -21.83
N CYS A 203 13.64 -10.71 -21.73
CA CYS A 203 12.92 -11.78 -22.38
C CYS A 203 11.43 -11.82 -21.99
N PHE A 204 11.12 -11.65 -20.72
CA PHE A 204 9.74 -11.52 -20.26
C PHE A 204 9.08 -10.25 -20.76
N ALA A 205 9.76 -9.11 -20.58
CA ALA A 205 9.19 -7.82 -20.95
C ALA A 205 8.85 -7.73 -22.44
N VAL A 206 9.74 -8.19 -23.31
CA VAL A 206 9.52 -8.20 -24.77
C VAL A 206 8.41 -9.19 -25.16
N ARG A 207 8.39 -10.37 -24.54
CA ARG A 207 7.35 -11.39 -24.81
C ARG A 207 5.96 -10.90 -24.45
N TYR A 208 5.82 -10.25 -23.29
CA TYR A 208 4.50 -9.81 -22.82
C TYR A 208 4.09 -8.46 -23.39
N GLY A 209 5.03 -7.62 -23.77
CA GLY A 209 4.75 -6.32 -24.39
C GLY A 209 3.73 -5.51 -23.58
N ASN A 210 2.75 -4.95 -24.27
CA ASN A 210 1.69 -4.14 -23.67
C ASN A 210 0.61 -4.93 -22.90
N ARG A 211 0.68 -6.27 -22.87
CA ARG A 211 -0.16 -7.12 -22.03
C ARG A 211 0.14 -6.92 -20.55
N VAL A 212 1.38 -6.54 -20.22
CA VAL A 212 1.82 -6.21 -18.87
C VAL A 212 1.93 -4.70 -18.74
N LYS A 213 1.11 -4.13 -17.86
CA LYS A 213 1.01 -2.67 -17.65
C LYS A 213 1.99 -2.13 -16.63
N GLY A 214 2.58 -2.98 -15.80
CA GLY A 214 3.52 -2.52 -14.78
C GLY A 214 4.35 -3.65 -14.18
N TRP A 215 5.44 -3.23 -13.53
CA TRP A 215 6.39 -4.12 -12.87
C TRP A 215 6.71 -3.60 -11.47
N TRP A 216 6.74 -4.51 -10.53
CA TRP A 216 7.20 -4.28 -9.17
C TRP A 216 8.43 -5.15 -8.92
N ILE A 217 9.60 -4.52 -8.77
CA ILE A 217 10.89 -5.22 -8.71
C ILE A 217 11.35 -5.27 -7.26
N ASP A 218 11.30 -6.46 -6.69
CA ASP A 218 11.78 -6.74 -5.34
C ASP A 218 13.30 -6.96 -5.30
N GLY A 219 13.84 -7.21 -4.11
CA GLY A 219 15.23 -7.61 -3.94
C GLY A 219 16.27 -6.52 -4.22
N CYS A 220 15.83 -5.28 -4.49
CA CYS A 220 16.72 -4.13 -4.75
C CYS A 220 17.21 -3.46 -3.45
N TYR A 221 17.54 -4.25 -2.43
CA TYR A 221 17.73 -3.79 -1.06
C TYR A 221 19.02 -3.00 -0.85
N ILE A 222 18.91 -1.90 -0.08
CA ILE A 222 20.06 -1.09 0.36
C ILE A 222 20.42 -1.29 1.84
N LYS A 223 19.49 -1.72 2.69
CA LYS A 223 19.71 -1.83 4.14
C LYS A 223 19.97 -3.25 4.62
N ASN A 224 19.18 -4.21 4.21
CA ASN A 224 19.30 -5.58 4.67
C ASN A 224 20.23 -6.38 3.78
N GLY A 225 21.52 -6.48 4.18
CA GLY A 225 22.53 -7.22 3.43
C GLY A 225 23.31 -6.39 2.43
N ASN A 226 23.02 -5.10 2.28
CA ASN A 226 23.76 -4.18 1.39
C ASN A 226 24.11 -4.81 0.03
N TYR A 227 23.09 -5.19 -0.75
CA TYR A 227 23.30 -5.78 -2.09
C TYR A 227 24.04 -4.86 -3.06
N GLY A 228 24.29 -3.60 -2.68
CA GLY A 228 25.11 -2.68 -3.47
C GLY A 228 24.42 -2.29 -4.79
N TYR A 229 23.10 -2.23 -4.79
CA TYR A 229 22.38 -1.64 -5.91
C TYR A 229 22.72 -0.16 -6.03
N THR A 230 23.00 0.25 -7.25
CA THR A 230 23.14 1.64 -7.64
C THR A 230 22.04 1.96 -8.67
N PRO A 231 21.67 3.21 -8.86
CA PRO A 231 20.72 3.56 -9.92
C PRO A 231 21.16 3.15 -11.31
N GLU A 232 22.46 3.10 -11.61
CA GLU A 232 22.96 2.60 -12.91
C GLU A 232 22.63 1.12 -13.08
N LYS A 233 22.70 0.32 -12.03
CA LYS A 233 22.27 -1.08 -12.02
C LYS A 233 20.77 -1.21 -12.25
N LEU A 234 19.96 -0.43 -11.52
CA LEU A 234 18.52 -0.41 -11.67
C LEU A 234 18.05 0.13 -13.04
N ARG A 235 18.83 1.04 -13.64
CA ARG A 235 18.61 1.48 -15.02
C ARG A 235 18.69 0.35 -16.05
N GLN A 236 19.47 -0.69 -15.80
CA GLN A 236 19.51 -1.84 -16.71
C GLN A 236 18.17 -2.58 -16.70
N TYR A 237 17.56 -2.75 -15.54
CA TYR A 237 16.21 -3.34 -15.41
C TYR A 237 15.12 -2.45 -16.04
N GLU A 238 15.18 -1.15 -15.78
CA GLU A 238 14.25 -0.20 -16.39
C GLU A 238 14.31 -0.27 -17.92
N ARG A 239 15.53 -0.24 -18.51
CA ARG A 239 15.71 -0.35 -19.96
C ARG A 239 15.19 -1.68 -20.51
N ALA A 240 15.42 -2.78 -19.81
CA ALA A 240 14.90 -4.10 -20.18
C ALA A 240 13.36 -4.10 -20.26
N ILE A 241 12.70 -3.54 -19.25
CA ILE A 241 11.25 -3.44 -19.22
C ILE A 241 10.71 -2.53 -20.34
N ARG A 242 11.35 -1.36 -20.53
CA ARG A 242 10.93 -0.37 -21.54
C ARG A 242 11.04 -0.87 -22.97
N LYS A 243 11.93 -1.84 -23.26
CA LYS A 243 11.99 -2.51 -24.57
C LYS A 243 10.71 -3.27 -24.92
N GLY A 244 10.06 -3.88 -23.93
CA GLY A 244 8.80 -4.58 -24.12
C GLY A 244 7.61 -3.65 -24.17
N ASN A 245 7.53 -2.72 -23.23
CA ASN A 245 6.45 -1.73 -23.12
C ASN A 245 6.98 -0.39 -22.59
N PRO A 246 7.13 0.62 -23.45
CA PRO A 246 7.60 1.95 -23.04
C PRO A 246 6.71 2.63 -22.00
N ASP A 247 5.42 2.29 -21.96
CA ASP A 247 4.43 2.86 -21.05
C ASP A 247 4.19 2.03 -19.79
N ALA A 248 4.89 0.90 -19.61
CA ALA A 248 4.77 0.12 -18.39
C ALA A 248 5.22 0.95 -17.17
N ILE A 249 4.45 0.94 -16.09
CA ILE A 249 4.85 1.59 -14.84
C ILE A 249 5.82 0.70 -14.04
N ILE A 250 6.81 1.31 -13.39
CA ILE A 250 7.89 0.57 -12.73
C ILE A 250 8.11 1.11 -11.32
N ALA A 251 8.24 0.18 -10.36
CA ALA A 251 8.73 0.46 -9.02
C ALA A 251 9.84 -0.50 -8.62
N PHE A 252 10.78 -0.01 -7.81
CA PHE A 252 11.86 -0.78 -7.22
C PHE A 252 11.72 -0.80 -5.70
N ASN A 253 11.75 -1.99 -5.10
CA ASN A 253 11.68 -2.14 -3.66
C ASN A 253 13.09 -2.13 -3.05
N ARG A 254 13.35 -1.15 -2.21
CA ARG A 254 14.63 -1.00 -1.51
C ARG A 254 14.65 -1.59 -0.10
N ALA A 255 13.62 -2.35 0.29
CA ALA A 255 13.37 -2.79 1.67
C ALA A 255 13.42 -1.61 2.66
N GLU A 256 12.56 -0.65 2.46
CA GLU A 256 12.32 0.42 3.43
C GLU A 256 11.95 -0.15 4.78
N ASP A 257 12.01 0.72 5.81
CA ASP A 257 11.47 0.35 7.10
C ASP A 257 9.95 0.10 6.97
N ILE A 258 9.61 -1.19 6.82
CA ILE A 258 8.24 -1.67 6.63
C ILE A 258 7.29 -1.31 7.77
N CYS A 259 7.85 -0.89 8.90
CA CYS A 259 7.11 -0.43 10.08
C CYS A 259 6.93 1.09 10.15
N LYS A 260 7.57 1.87 9.26
CA LYS A 260 7.35 3.32 9.22
C LYS A 260 6.11 3.68 8.44
N PRO A 261 5.30 4.64 8.91
CA PRO A 261 4.09 5.08 8.22
C PRO A 261 4.36 6.03 7.04
N ILE A 262 5.57 6.02 6.50
CA ILE A 262 6.00 6.89 5.40
C ILE A 262 6.36 6.01 4.22
N VAL A 263 5.88 6.39 3.05
CA VAL A 263 6.22 5.79 1.76
C VAL A 263 7.13 6.76 1.02
N ASP A 264 8.37 6.34 0.78
CA ASP A 264 9.38 7.17 0.15
C ASP A 264 9.75 6.65 -1.24
N PRO A 265 10.07 7.53 -2.21
CA PRO A 265 10.65 7.15 -3.49
C PRO A 265 12.04 6.53 -3.31
N TYR A 266 12.48 5.71 -4.28
CA TYR A 266 13.81 5.13 -4.28
C TYR A 266 14.73 5.77 -5.32
N VAL A 267 14.33 5.71 -6.59
CA VAL A 267 15.06 6.30 -7.70
C VAL A 267 14.15 7.20 -8.53
N SER A 268 14.71 8.26 -9.10
CA SER A 268 13.93 9.29 -9.80
C SER A 268 13.22 8.80 -11.07
N PHE A 269 13.60 7.64 -11.61
CA PHE A 269 13.06 7.11 -12.86
C PHE A 269 12.03 5.99 -12.68
N GLN A 270 11.67 5.64 -11.43
CA GLN A 270 10.48 4.82 -11.18
C GLN A 270 9.21 5.68 -11.30
N ASP A 271 8.08 5.05 -11.62
CA ASP A 271 6.83 5.74 -11.88
C ASP A 271 5.94 5.83 -10.63
N TYR A 272 6.07 4.88 -9.72
CA TYR A 272 5.32 4.82 -8.48
C TYR A 272 6.18 4.28 -7.34
N THR A 273 5.80 4.55 -6.10
CA THR A 273 6.52 4.06 -4.93
C THR A 273 6.30 2.56 -4.74
N ALA A 274 7.33 1.80 -4.39
CA ALA A 274 7.17 0.37 -4.09
C ALA A 274 6.26 0.15 -2.89
N GLY A 275 6.43 0.94 -1.84
CA GLY A 275 5.50 1.10 -0.74
C GLY A 275 5.21 -0.15 0.07
N GLU A 276 6.15 -1.12 0.13
CA GLU A 276 5.98 -2.31 0.96
C GLU A 276 5.84 -1.92 2.43
N LYS A 277 4.72 -2.27 3.05
CA LYS A 277 4.40 -1.96 4.45
C LYS A 277 3.69 -3.13 5.13
N ASN A 278 4.06 -3.38 6.37
CA ASN A 278 3.32 -4.31 7.22
C ASN A 278 2.07 -3.67 7.84
N GLU A 279 1.93 -2.34 7.76
CA GLU A 279 0.81 -1.59 8.30
C GLU A 279 -0.05 -0.97 7.20
N PHE A 280 -1.30 -0.67 7.54
CA PHE A 280 -2.20 0.09 6.68
C PHE A 280 -1.87 1.58 6.81
N VAL A 281 -1.15 2.13 5.84
CA VAL A 281 -0.68 3.52 5.86
C VAL A 281 -1.52 4.41 4.94
N LEU A 282 -1.70 5.66 5.34
CA LEU A 282 -2.43 6.67 4.57
C LEU A 282 -1.47 7.67 3.92
N PRO A 283 -1.81 8.21 2.74
CA PRO A 283 -1.02 9.26 2.11
C PRO A 283 -0.92 10.51 2.99
N ASN A 284 0.29 11.03 3.18
CA ASN A 284 0.53 12.25 3.95
C ASN A 284 0.63 13.52 3.08
N SER A 285 0.88 13.37 1.78
CA SER A 285 1.25 14.47 0.86
C SER A 285 0.45 14.51 -0.44
N GLY A 286 -0.68 13.82 -0.51
CA GLY A 286 -1.48 13.72 -1.74
C GLY A 286 -1.09 12.54 -2.62
N CYS A 287 -1.45 12.60 -3.91
CA CYS A 287 -1.32 11.47 -4.84
C CYS A 287 0.10 11.24 -5.37
N PHE A 288 1.00 12.23 -5.25
CA PHE A 288 2.39 12.11 -5.69
C PHE A 288 3.36 12.45 -4.57
N VAL A 289 4.44 11.67 -4.50
CA VAL A 289 5.60 11.92 -3.65
C VAL A 289 6.80 12.11 -4.56
N GLU A 290 7.40 13.30 -4.54
CA GLU A 290 8.53 13.68 -5.41
C GLU A 290 8.32 13.35 -6.91
N GLY A 291 7.09 13.50 -7.38
CA GLY A 291 6.71 13.26 -8.77
C GLY A 291 6.37 11.81 -9.11
N GLN A 292 6.39 10.89 -8.14
CA GLN A 292 6.00 9.50 -8.30
C GLN A 292 4.61 9.26 -7.70
N GLN A 293 3.80 8.42 -8.34
CA GLN A 293 2.49 8.05 -7.83
C GLN A 293 2.62 7.39 -6.46
N TRP A 294 1.94 7.92 -5.46
CA TRP A 294 1.89 7.32 -4.14
C TRP A 294 1.20 5.96 -4.21
N HIS A 295 1.87 4.93 -3.75
CA HIS A 295 1.36 3.57 -3.71
C HIS A 295 1.88 2.86 -2.46
N THR A 296 1.07 1.96 -1.92
CA THR A 296 1.47 1.03 -0.86
C THR A 296 1.09 -0.40 -1.21
N LEU A 297 1.98 -1.32 -0.87
CA LEU A 297 1.77 -2.76 -0.93
C LEU A 297 1.72 -3.30 0.50
N THR A 298 0.63 -3.96 0.87
CA THR A 298 0.45 -4.63 2.16
C THR A 298 -0.39 -5.89 1.99
N PHE A 299 -0.60 -6.66 3.04
CA PHE A 299 -1.34 -7.92 2.98
C PHE A 299 -2.68 -7.83 3.71
N ILE A 300 -3.67 -8.57 3.21
CA ILE A 300 -5.02 -8.65 3.78
C ILE A 300 -5.11 -9.77 4.83
N GLY A 301 -4.35 -10.86 4.65
CA GLY A 301 -4.30 -12.02 5.53
C GLY A 301 -3.57 -11.81 6.85
N ALA A 302 -3.31 -12.87 7.58
CA ALA A 302 -2.51 -12.84 8.81
C ALA A 302 -1.05 -12.41 8.54
N TYR A 303 -0.54 -12.76 7.38
CA TYR A 303 0.77 -12.38 6.83
C TYR A 303 0.73 -12.49 5.29
N TRP A 304 1.86 -12.24 4.61
CA TRP A 304 2.01 -12.39 3.16
C TRP A 304 1.59 -13.78 2.70
N GLY A 305 0.68 -13.86 1.72
CA GLY A 305 0.16 -15.11 1.15
C GLY A 305 -0.57 -16.02 2.15
N MET A 306 -0.96 -15.54 3.33
CA MET A 306 -1.58 -16.36 4.37
C MET A 306 -3.08 -16.05 4.52
N PRO A 307 -3.88 -17.03 5.02
CA PRO A 307 -5.30 -16.83 5.27
C PRO A 307 -5.56 -15.88 6.45
N GLY A 308 -6.83 -15.62 6.72
CA GLY A 308 -7.30 -14.73 7.79
C GLY A 308 -7.55 -13.30 7.29
N LEU A 309 -8.03 -12.45 8.20
CA LEU A 309 -8.32 -11.05 7.90
C LEU A 309 -7.74 -10.16 8.99
N ARG A 310 -6.98 -9.15 8.59
CA ARG A 310 -6.44 -8.11 9.48
C ARG A 310 -7.45 -6.99 9.73
N LEU A 311 -8.31 -6.73 8.75
CA LEU A 311 -9.39 -5.75 8.82
C LEU A 311 -10.71 -6.43 8.48
N ASP A 312 -11.77 -6.09 9.20
CA ASP A 312 -13.12 -6.41 8.78
C ASP A 312 -13.49 -5.65 7.49
N PRO A 313 -14.52 -6.08 6.74
CA PRO A 313 -14.86 -5.48 5.45
C PRO A 313 -15.18 -3.99 5.50
N LYS A 314 -15.76 -3.48 6.61
CA LYS A 314 -16.06 -2.05 6.80
C LYS A 314 -14.77 -1.23 6.96
N SER A 315 -13.88 -1.70 7.82
CA SER A 315 -12.57 -1.07 8.06
C SER A 315 -11.68 -1.10 6.82
N LEU A 316 -11.71 -2.20 6.07
CA LEU A 316 -11.00 -2.32 4.80
C LEU A 316 -11.54 -1.33 3.75
N ALA A 317 -12.88 -1.20 3.66
CA ALA A 317 -13.52 -0.24 2.77
C ALA A 317 -13.13 1.20 3.11
N GLU A 318 -13.12 1.54 4.38
CA GLU A 318 -12.72 2.87 4.83
C GLU A 318 -11.25 3.16 4.47
N TYR A 319 -10.35 2.22 4.74
CA TYR A 319 -8.94 2.35 4.38
C TYR A 319 -8.75 2.62 2.88
N LEU A 320 -9.34 1.78 2.02
CA LEU A 320 -9.26 1.92 0.57
C LEU A 320 -9.89 3.23 0.09
N TYR A 321 -11.04 3.59 0.64
CA TYR A 321 -11.71 4.86 0.32
C TYR A 321 -10.81 6.07 0.64
N LEU A 322 -10.20 6.10 1.82
CA LEU A 322 -9.36 7.21 2.26
C LEU A 322 -8.09 7.34 1.42
N VAL A 323 -7.44 6.21 1.09
CA VAL A 323 -6.26 6.22 0.21
C VAL A 323 -6.65 6.74 -1.18
N ASN A 324 -7.73 6.20 -1.78
CA ASN A 324 -8.15 6.61 -3.12
C ASN A 324 -8.65 8.05 -3.15
N ARG A 325 -9.32 8.54 -2.11
CA ARG A 325 -9.73 9.95 -1.98
C ARG A 325 -8.52 10.89 -2.02
N ALA A 326 -7.41 10.49 -1.43
CA ALA A 326 -6.15 11.24 -1.49
C ALA A 326 -5.41 11.05 -2.83
N GLY A 327 -5.94 10.25 -3.77
CA GLY A 327 -5.33 9.93 -5.05
C GLY A 327 -4.22 8.89 -4.96
N GLY A 328 -4.06 8.20 -3.83
CA GLY A 328 -3.15 7.08 -3.64
C GLY A 328 -3.71 5.76 -4.19
N VAL A 329 -2.84 4.77 -4.34
CA VAL A 329 -3.15 3.42 -4.82
C VAL A 329 -2.71 2.39 -3.80
N VAL A 330 -3.46 1.31 -3.66
CA VAL A 330 -3.15 0.19 -2.76
C VAL A 330 -3.04 -1.11 -3.54
N THR A 331 -2.00 -1.88 -3.31
CA THR A 331 -1.97 -3.31 -3.65
C THR A 331 -2.13 -4.13 -2.37
N LEU A 332 -3.07 -5.06 -2.38
CA LEU A 332 -3.31 -5.98 -1.27
C LEU A 332 -2.87 -7.38 -1.67
N ASP A 333 -1.91 -7.93 -0.96
CA ASP A 333 -1.53 -9.33 -1.14
C ASP A 333 -2.62 -10.23 -0.55
N ALA A 334 -3.10 -11.17 -1.36
CA ALA A 334 -4.13 -12.12 -1.02
C ALA A 334 -3.62 -13.55 -1.20
N MET A 335 -4.09 -14.46 -0.36
CA MET A 335 -3.75 -15.87 -0.48
C MET A 335 -4.34 -16.47 -1.75
N CYS A 336 -3.48 -17.11 -2.54
CA CYS A 336 -3.82 -17.88 -3.73
C CYS A 336 -3.41 -19.33 -3.54
N TYR A 337 -4.31 -20.25 -3.87
CA TYR A 337 -4.03 -21.68 -3.85
C TYR A 337 -3.31 -22.13 -5.12
N TRP A 338 -2.68 -23.31 -5.07
CA TRP A 338 -1.94 -23.88 -6.19
C TRP A 338 -2.81 -24.06 -7.45
N ASP A 339 -4.12 -24.26 -7.30
CA ASP A 339 -5.09 -24.42 -8.40
C ASP A 339 -5.61 -23.08 -8.97
N GLY A 340 -5.07 -21.94 -8.52
CA GLY A 340 -5.47 -20.61 -8.94
C GLY A 340 -6.66 -20.03 -8.18
N GLY A 341 -7.29 -20.79 -7.27
CA GLY A 341 -8.37 -20.26 -6.43
C GLY A 341 -7.84 -19.31 -5.36
N LEU A 342 -8.60 -18.26 -5.04
CA LEU A 342 -8.30 -17.34 -3.96
C LEU A 342 -8.92 -17.81 -2.64
N GLU A 343 -8.33 -17.37 -1.53
CA GLU A 343 -8.92 -17.57 -0.20
C GLU A 343 -10.29 -16.91 -0.12
N ARG A 344 -11.30 -17.69 0.25
CA ARG A 344 -12.71 -17.28 0.23
C ARG A 344 -12.99 -16.06 1.10
N SER A 345 -12.41 -16.03 2.30
CA SER A 345 -12.58 -14.90 3.21
C SER A 345 -12.02 -13.59 2.64
N HIS A 346 -10.94 -13.65 1.85
CA HIS A 346 -10.37 -12.49 1.16
C HIS A 346 -11.30 -11.97 0.07
N ILE A 347 -11.87 -12.87 -0.77
CA ILE A 347 -12.82 -12.47 -1.81
C ILE A 347 -14.04 -11.80 -1.20
N ASP A 348 -14.62 -12.40 -0.15
CA ASP A 348 -15.83 -11.91 0.47
C ASP A 348 -15.59 -10.55 1.16
N ALA A 349 -14.44 -10.37 1.82
CA ALA A 349 -14.05 -9.10 2.43
C ALA A 349 -13.85 -7.98 1.38
N LEU A 350 -13.14 -8.27 0.29
CA LEU A 350 -12.88 -7.31 -0.79
C LEU A 350 -14.16 -6.96 -1.55
N SER A 351 -15.02 -7.94 -1.84
CA SER A 351 -16.33 -7.71 -2.47
C SER A 351 -17.22 -6.82 -1.60
N GLY A 352 -17.25 -7.10 -0.28
CA GLY A 352 -17.95 -6.28 0.71
C GLY A 352 -17.39 -4.86 0.78
N ALA A 353 -16.06 -4.72 0.77
CA ALA A 353 -15.39 -3.42 0.77
C ALA A 353 -15.71 -2.62 -0.50
N ARG A 354 -15.69 -3.23 -1.68
CA ARG A 354 -16.07 -2.59 -2.95
C ARG A 354 -17.50 -2.02 -2.89
N ALA A 355 -18.46 -2.80 -2.40
CA ALA A 355 -19.83 -2.35 -2.24
C ALA A 355 -19.95 -1.18 -1.23
N ALA A 356 -19.20 -1.22 -0.14
CA ALA A 356 -19.16 -0.14 0.84
C ALA A 356 -18.51 1.13 0.27
N ILE A 357 -17.41 1.04 -0.47
CA ILE A 357 -16.76 2.18 -1.14
C ILE A 357 -17.72 2.86 -2.12
N ALA A 358 -18.47 2.07 -2.90
CA ALA A 358 -19.47 2.64 -3.81
C ALA A 358 -20.53 3.45 -3.06
N ARG A 359 -21.01 2.94 -1.91
CA ARG A 359 -21.93 3.69 -1.02
C ARG A 359 -21.28 4.96 -0.45
N MET A 360 -20.05 4.89 0.04
CA MET A 360 -19.31 6.04 0.56
C MET A 360 -19.14 7.14 -0.50
N LYS A 361 -18.77 6.77 -1.73
CA LYS A 361 -18.69 7.71 -2.86
C LYS A 361 -20.03 8.35 -3.20
N ALA A 362 -21.11 7.56 -3.22
CA ALA A 362 -22.46 8.08 -3.46
C ALA A 362 -22.94 9.00 -2.34
N MET A 363 -22.58 8.72 -1.09
CA MET A 363 -22.90 9.55 0.07
C MET A 363 -22.11 10.86 0.06
N SER A 364 -20.82 10.84 -0.25
CA SER A 364 -19.98 12.04 -0.27
C SER A 364 -20.48 13.12 -1.23
N GLY A 365 -21.21 12.75 -2.28
CA GLY A 365 -21.91 13.68 -3.16
C GLY A 365 -23.19 14.31 -2.57
N ARG A 366 -23.65 13.86 -1.40
CA ARG A 366 -24.89 14.30 -0.74
C ARG A 366 -24.63 14.96 0.61
N ASN A 367 -23.61 15.81 0.69
CA ASN A 367 -23.11 16.35 1.96
C ASN A 367 -24.07 17.34 2.68
N GLY A 368 -25.23 17.67 2.11
CA GLY A 368 -26.17 18.61 2.71
C GLY A 368 -25.57 19.99 3.02
N GLY A 369 -24.48 20.38 2.35
CA GLY A 369 -23.72 21.60 2.60
C GLY A 369 -22.64 21.45 3.69
N ASN A 370 -22.46 20.28 4.32
CA ASN A 370 -21.37 20.00 5.23
C ASN A 370 -20.10 19.63 4.45
N LEU A 371 -19.12 20.52 4.42
CA LEU A 371 -17.82 20.31 3.73
C LEU A 371 -16.98 19.20 4.38
N ALA A 372 -17.18 18.93 5.68
CA ALA A 372 -16.46 17.87 6.39
C ALA A 372 -17.02 16.47 6.13
N PHE A 373 -18.21 16.35 5.52
CA PHE A 373 -18.87 15.06 5.35
C PHE A 373 -18.02 14.07 4.55
N MET A 374 -17.77 12.88 5.12
CA MET A 374 -16.89 11.84 4.58
C MET A 374 -15.43 12.31 4.34
N CYS A 375 -14.98 13.33 5.04
CA CYS A 375 -13.60 13.78 5.05
C CYS A 375 -12.81 13.09 6.17
N PRO A 376 -11.53 12.75 5.96
CA PRO A 376 -10.71 12.13 7.00
C PRO A 376 -10.49 13.11 8.16
N ALA A 377 -10.69 12.60 9.36
CA ALA A 377 -10.45 13.33 10.60
C ALA A 377 -9.47 12.55 11.49
N LYS A 378 -8.47 13.20 12.05
CA LYS A 378 -7.46 12.58 12.91
C LYS A 378 -7.27 13.34 14.22
N CYS A 379 -6.95 12.62 15.28
CA CYS A 379 -6.57 13.22 16.55
C CYS A 379 -5.10 13.61 16.54
N LEU A 380 -4.81 14.81 17.04
CA LEU A 380 -3.45 15.33 17.20
C LEU A 380 -3.27 15.84 18.63
N SER A 381 -2.04 15.78 19.17
CA SER A 381 -1.66 16.57 20.32
C SER A 381 -1.67 18.06 19.97
N LEU A 382 -1.73 18.96 20.95
CA LEU A 382 -1.61 20.41 20.69
C LEU A 382 -0.27 20.81 20.03
N ARG A 383 0.73 19.95 20.09
CA ARG A 383 2.00 20.15 19.39
C ARG A 383 1.92 19.76 17.91
N GLY A 384 0.74 19.33 17.43
CA GLY A 384 0.54 18.88 16.04
C GLY A 384 1.08 17.48 15.74
N THR A 385 1.56 16.75 16.75
CA THR A 385 2.01 15.36 16.57
C THR A 385 0.80 14.45 16.44
N PRO A 386 0.70 13.62 15.38
CA PRO A 386 -0.35 12.63 15.28
C PRO A 386 -0.31 11.71 16.49
N LEU A 387 -1.44 11.61 17.17
CA LEU A 387 -1.58 10.65 18.27
C LEU A 387 -1.72 9.27 17.65
N PRO A 388 -0.97 8.28 18.13
CA PRO A 388 -0.97 6.95 17.53
C PRO A 388 -2.35 6.32 17.67
N MET A 389 -3.07 6.25 16.55
CA MET A 389 -4.37 5.59 16.49
C MET A 389 -4.28 4.07 16.68
N GLN A 390 -3.07 3.49 16.74
CA GLN A 390 -2.85 2.05 16.74
C GLN A 390 -1.76 1.53 17.69
N LYS A 391 -1.32 2.22 18.71
CA LYS A 391 -0.42 1.60 19.70
C LYS A 391 -1.17 0.47 20.43
N LYS A 392 -0.90 -0.78 20.06
CA LYS A 392 -1.28 -2.03 20.75
C LYS A 392 -2.69 -2.65 20.51
N SER A 393 -3.58 -2.08 19.73
CA SER A 393 -4.78 -2.82 19.33
C SER A 393 -4.76 -3.12 17.84
N ARG A 394 -4.92 -4.38 17.45
CA ARG A 394 -5.12 -4.84 16.06
C ARG A 394 -6.45 -4.35 15.46
N ARG A 395 -7.08 -3.32 16.02
CA ARG A 395 -8.36 -2.79 15.56
C ARG A 395 -8.13 -1.47 14.83
N TRP A 396 -8.63 -1.40 13.62
CA TRP A 396 -8.74 -0.17 12.88
C TRP A 396 -9.58 0.83 13.67
N LYS A 397 -9.09 2.05 13.82
CA LYS A 397 -9.86 3.17 14.36
C LYS A 397 -10.29 4.02 13.18
N SER A 398 -11.60 4.21 13.03
CA SER A 398 -12.17 4.98 11.93
C SER A 398 -11.68 6.43 11.93
N PHE A 399 -11.26 6.90 10.77
CA PHE A 399 -10.96 8.31 10.50
C PHE A 399 -12.22 9.08 10.07
N LEU A 400 -13.32 8.39 9.82
CA LEU A 400 -14.58 8.99 9.37
C LEU A 400 -15.62 9.10 10.49
N ALA A 401 -15.38 8.51 11.64
CA ALA A 401 -16.37 8.43 12.72
C ALA A 401 -16.84 9.78 13.32
N ALA A 402 -16.25 10.90 12.92
CA ALA A 402 -16.74 12.24 13.24
C ALA A 402 -17.26 13.00 12.00
N THR A 403 -17.35 12.33 10.85
CA THR A 403 -17.72 12.95 9.57
C THR A 403 -18.62 12.05 8.72
N ASP A 404 -19.01 10.87 9.23
CA ASP A 404 -19.79 9.86 8.49
C ASP A 404 -21.30 10.09 8.51
N GLY A 405 -21.78 11.08 9.27
CA GLY A 405 -23.18 11.41 9.42
C GLY A 405 -23.95 10.51 10.38
N ASP A 406 -23.26 9.61 11.09
CA ASP A 406 -23.85 8.72 12.10
C ASP A 406 -23.48 9.21 13.51
N PRO A 407 -24.41 9.84 14.24
CA PRO A 407 -24.14 10.35 15.58
C PRO A 407 -23.89 9.27 16.63
N ALA A 408 -24.04 7.99 16.28
CA ALA A 408 -23.71 6.86 17.14
C ALA A 408 -22.21 6.50 17.08
N THR A 409 -21.51 6.91 16.03
CA THR A 409 -20.06 6.80 15.92
C THR A 409 -19.37 8.05 16.47
N TYR A 410 -18.11 7.93 16.90
CA TYR A 410 -17.35 9.09 17.37
C TYR A 410 -15.85 8.83 17.34
N ILE A 411 -15.08 9.91 17.20
CA ILE A 411 -13.63 9.91 17.41
C ILE A 411 -13.38 10.32 18.87
N ARG A 412 -12.72 9.44 19.61
CA ARG A 412 -12.32 9.66 20.98
C ARG A 412 -10.92 10.24 21.03
N GLY A 413 -10.71 11.28 21.82
CA GLY A 413 -9.38 11.78 22.17
C GLY A 413 -8.56 10.70 22.85
N CYS A 414 -7.25 10.73 22.65
CA CYS A 414 -6.30 9.86 23.32
C CYS A 414 -6.03 10.36 24.74
N ASP A 415 -5.39 9.52 25.56
CA ASP A 415 -5.07 9.79 26.97
C ASP A 415 -4.07 10.96 27.21
N GLU A 416 -3.68 11.64 26.14
CA GLU A 416 -2.82 12.83 26.20
C GLU A 416 -3.65 14.10 25.99
N TRP A 417 -3.83 14.86 27.04
CA TRP A 417 -4.43 16.18 27.03
C TRP A 417 -3.35 17.26 26.84
N PRO A 418 -3.63 18.35 26.16
CA PRO A 418 -4.83 18.67 25.36
C PRO A 418 -4.72 18.12 23.95
N TRP A 419 -5.86 17.84 23.31
CA TRP A 419 -5.89 17.30 21.96
C TRP A 419 -6.79 18.08 21.00
N MET A 420 -6.61 17.87 19.72
CA MET A 420 -7.41 18.46 18.68
C MET A 420 -7.82 17.44 17.64
N LEU A 421 -8.95 17.70 16.99
CA LEU A 421 -9.38 17.02 15.78
C LEU A 421 -8.95 17.86 14.57
N GLU A 422 -8.24 17.25 13.64
CA GLU A 422 -7.91 17.85 12.34
C GLU A 422 -8.71 17.16 11.24
N VAL A 423 -9.41 17.94 10.42
CA VAL A 423 -10.16 17.48 9.25
C VAL A 423 -9.46 17.98 7.99
N ASP A 424 -9.23 17.10 7.01
CA ASP A 424 -8.74 17.44 5.67
C ASP A 424 -9.90 17.45 4.68
N LEU A 425 -10.32 18.63 4.24
CA LEU A 425 -11.39 18.82 3.26
C LEU A 425 -10.99 18.35 1.84
N GLY A 426 -9.71 18.07 1.61
CA GLY A 426 -9.16 17.63 0.33
C GLY A 426 -8.81 18.77 -0.63
N GLN A 427 -9.42 19.92 -0.47
CA GLN A 427 -9.16 21.14 -1.25
C GLN A 427 -9.46 22.39 -0.45
N ASP A 428 -8.91 23.53 -0.85
CA ASP A 428 -9.31 24.82 -0.30
C ASP A 428 -10.80 25.05 -0.52
N SER A 429 -11.52 25.32 0.55
CA SER A 429 -12.95 25.53 0.57
C SER A 429 -13.27 26.80 1.33
N ARG A 430 -14.34 27.50 0.93
CA ARG A 430 -14.83 28.71 1.59
C ARG A 430 -15.91 28.37 2.60
N PHE A 431 -15.70 28.76 3.86
CA PHE A 431 -16.64 28.54 4.96
C PHE A 431 -16.51 29.61 6.05
N SER A 432 -17.49 29.66 6.96
CA SER A 432 -17.54 30.64 8.03
C SER A 432 -18.08 30.09 9.34
N ARG A 433 -18.34 28.77 9.41
CA ARG A 433 -18.93 28.13 10.57
C ARG A 433 -18.40 26.72 10.75
N VAL A 434 -18.12 26.38 12.01
CA VAL A 434 -17.84 25.00 12.46
C VAL A 434 -18.80 24.67 13.59
N SER A 435 -19.52 23.55 13.45
CA SER A 435 -20.39 23.00 14.48
C SER A 435 -19.93 21.60 14.86
N VAL A 436 -19.85 21.30 16.13
CA VAL A 436 -19.40 20.01 16.66
C VAL A 436 -20.45 19.42 17.58
N ARG A 437 -20.85 18.18 17.33
CA ARG A 437 -21.65 17.36 18.26
C ARG A 437 -20.72 16.45 19.05
N TYR A 438 -20.87 16.44 20.35
CA TYR A 438 -20.09 15.59 21.24
C TYR A 438 -20.79 14.24 21.46
N ALA A 439 -20.02 13.21 21.75
CA ALA A 439 -20.54 12.00 22.41
C ALA A 439 -21.05 12.37 23.82
N PRO A 440 -22.07 11.68 24.36
CA PRO A 440 -22.65 12.02 25.65
C PRO A 440 -21.60 12.15 26.75
N ASN A 441 -21.64 13.26 27.50
CA ASN A 441 -20.75 13.57 28.63
C ASN A 441 -19.26 13.68 28.30
N ASN A 442 -18.88 13.86 27.01
CA ASN A 442 -17.48 13.95 26.58
C ASN A 442 -17.23 15.23 25.79
N TYR A 443 -17.33 16.37 26.42
CA TYR A 443 -17.14 17.69 25.81
C TYR A 443 -16.06 18.50 26.54
N ALA A 444 -15.50 19.49 25.85
CA ALA A 444 -14.58 20.45 26.44
C ALA A 444 -15.34 21.74 26.80
N THR A 445 -14.91 22.45 27.84
CA THR A 445 -15.56 23.68 28.29
C THR A 445 -15.03 24.93 27.62
N LYS A 446 -13.83 24.86 27.03
CA LYS A 446 -13.25 25.89 26.18
C LYS A 446 -12.64 25.27 24.95
N VAL A 447 -12.97 25.81 23.77
CA VAL A 447 -12.54 25.28 22.47
C VAL A 447 -12.12 26.40 21.52
N CYS A 448 -11.33 26.05 20.51
CA CYS A 448 -11.02 26.96 19.41
C CYS A 448 -11.03 26.24 18.05
N VAL A 449 -11.18 27.04 16.99
CA VAL A 449 -11.05 26.63 15.59
C VAL A 449 -9.83 27.31 14.98
N SER A 450 -8.96 26.53 14.35
CA SER A 450 -7.86 27.02 13.52
C SER A 450 -7.93 26.44 12.12
N VAL A 451 -7.45 27.18 11.13
CA VAL A 451 -7.50 26.81 9.73
C VAL A 451 -6.14 26.93 9.05
N SER A 452 -5.95 26.14 7.98
CA SER A 452 -4.74 26.14 7.18
C SER A 452 -5.03 25.69 5.75
N SER A 453 -4.32 26.26 4.76
CA SER A 453 -4.35 25.77 3.36
C SER A 453 -3.23 24.78 3.07
N ASP A 454 -2.11 24.84 3.78
CA ASP A 454 -0.91 24.03 3.55
C ASP A 454 -0.68 22.90 4.59
N GLY A 455 -1.49 22.86 5.65
CA GLY A 455 -1.35 21.93 6.77
C GLY A 455 -0.15 22.22 7.69
N LYS A 456 0.60 23.30 7.43
CA LYS A 456 1.80 23.72 8.18
C LYS A 456 1.59 25.03 8.92
N SER A 457 1.06 26.02 8.22
CA SER A 457 0.81 27.38 8.75
C SER A 457 -0.63 27.47 9.23
N TRP A 458 -0.84 27.71 10.51
CA TRP A 458 -2.16 27.68 11.15
C TRP A 458 -2.56 29.05 11.69
N ARG A 459 -3.82 29.43 11.49
CA ARG A 459 -4.43 30.65 11.99
C ARG A 459 -5.68 30.33 12.78
N MET A 460 -5.76 30.77 14.04
CA MET A 460 -6.97 30.71 14.84
C MET A 460 -8.02 31.68 14.25
N VAL A 461 -9.25 31.22 14.10
CA VAL A 461 -10.35 32.00 13.54
C VAL A 461 -11.51 32.19 14.51
N ALA A 462 -11.63 31.33 15.52
CA ALA A 462 -12.63 31.45 16.57
C ALA A 462 -12.20 30.74 17.84
N GLU A 463 -12.67 31.26 18.98
CA GLU A 463 -12.53 30.67 20.31
C GLU A 463 -13.86 30.80 21.04
N LYS A 464 -14.23 29.85 21.89
CA LYS A 464 -15.46 29.87 22.66
C LYS A 464 -15.26 29.26 24.05
N ASP A 465 -15.67 29.99 25.06
CA ASP A 465 -15.86 29.54 26.45
C ASP A 465 -17.32 29.12 26.68
N ASN A 466 -17.57 28.38 27.74
CA ASN A 466 -18.93 27.96 28.19
C ASN A 466 -19.70 27.26 27.06
N VAL A 467 -19.09 26.22 26.50
CA VAL A 467 -19.65 25.46 25.39
C VAL A 467 -20.90 24.67 25.80
N ASP A 468 -21.83 24.52 24.84
CA ASP A 468 -22.95 23.61 25.03
C ASP A 468 -22.44 22.17 25.03
N PRO A 469 -22.81 21.35 26.03
CA PRO A 469 -22.32 19.97 26.18
C PRO A 469 -22.86 19.00 25.09
N ARG A 470 -23.85 19.39 24.30
CA ARG A 470 -24.38 18.57 23.21
C ARG A 470 -23.81 18.98 21.87
N THR A 471 -23.83 20.28 21.58
CA THR A 471 -23.39 20.82 20.29
C THR A 471 -22.79 22.19 20.50
N THR A 472 -21.60 22.40 20.00
CA THR A 472 -20.92 23.69 20.03
C THR A 472 -20.80 24.23 18.61
N GLU A 473 -21.27 25.46 18.42
CA GLU A 473 -21.12 26.19 17.16
C GLU A 473 -20.23 27.39 17.32
N LEU A 474 -19.29 27.58 16.39
CA LEU A 474 -18.41 28.74 16.27
C LEU A 474 -18.59 29.35 14.88
N GLY A 475 -19.05 30.60 14.84
CA GLY A 475 -19.11 31.43 13.64
C GLY A 475 -17.95 32.39 13.57
N PHE A 476 -17.45 32.67 12.37
CA PHE A 476 -16.36 33.60 12.10
C PHE A 476 -16.50 34.21 10.70
N SER A 477 -15.66 35.20 10.38
CA SER A 477 -15.59 35.74 9.01
C SER A 477 -15.19 34.67 8.01
N HIS A 478 -15.74 34.70 6.80
CA HIS A 478 -15.43 33.74 5.74
C HIS A 478 -13.91 33.57 5.57
N VAL A 479 -13.48 32.33 5.50
CA VAL A 479 -12.10 31.94 5.23
C VAL A 479 -12.03 30.97 4.06
N ASN A 480 -10.88 30.91 3.39
CA ASN A 480 -10.55 29.85 2.45
C ASN A 480 -9.47 28.99 3.12
N ALA A 481 -9.72 27.68 3.25
CA ALA A 481 -8.76 26.74 3.80
C ALA A 481 -9.11 25.30 3.43
N ARG A 482 -8.10 24.45 3.42
CA ARG A 482 -8.23 23.00 3.23
C ARG A 482 -8.33 22.25 4.55
N TYR A 483 -7.57 22.68 5.55
CA TYR A 483 -7.49 21.97 6.82
C TYR A 483 -8.17 22.77 7.92
N VAL A 484 -8.92 22.08 8.78
CA VAL A 484 -9.62 22.65 9.91
C VAL A 484 -9.23 21.89 11.19
N ARG A 485 -8.80 22.61 12.20
CA ARG A 485 -8.56 22.06 13.55
C ARG A 485 -9.60 22.56 14.52
N PHE A 486 -10.22 21.62 15.24
CA PHE A 486 -11.04 21.88 16.39
C PHE A 486 -10.29 21.40 17.62
N ALA A 487 -9.87 22.33 18.48
CA ALA A 487 -9.02 22.02 19.63
C ALA A 487 -9.76 22.26 20.94
N ALA A 488 -9.57 21.35 21.88
CA ALA A 488 -10.02 21.48 23.26
C ALA A 488 -8.96 22.24 24.06
N LEU A 489 -9.33 23.39 24.64
CA LEU A 489 -8.45 24.24 25.47
C LEU A 489 -8.64 24.01 26.97
N LYS A 490 -9.85 23.62 27.40
CA LYS A 490 -10.15 23.22 28.78
C LYS A 490 -11.06 21.98 28.76
N PRO A 491 -10.72 20.95 29.56
CA PRO A 491 -11.43 19.65 29.51
C PRO A 491 -12.71 19.60 30.34
N ASP A 492 -12.88 20.40 31.32
CA ASP A 492 -13.71 20.25 32.53
C ASP A 492 -15.23 20.15 32.31
N GLY A 493 -15.69 19.23 31.48
CA GLY A 493 -17.11 18.89 31.36
C GLY A 493 -17.55 17.85 32.42
N PRO A 494 -18.85 17.81 32.79
CA PRO A 494 -19.38 16.78 33.67
C PRO A 494 -19.14 15.36 33.09
N GLY A 495 -18.66 14.46 33.92
CA GLY A 495 -18.32 13.08 33.50
C GLY A 495 -16.96 12.92 32.89
N GLN A 496 -16.20 13.99 32.68
CA GLN A 496 -14.80 13.94 32.28
C GLN A 496 -13.89 13.89 33.50
N LYS A 497 -12.99 12.95 33.50
CA LYS A 497 -11.86 12.92 34.44
C LYS A 497 -10.69 13.77 33.89
N GLY A 498 -11.01 14.95 33.34
CA GLY A 498 -10.02 15.92 32.85
C GLY A 498 -9.35 15.63 31.51
N GLU A 499 -9.63 14.51 30.81
CA GLU A 499 -8.70 14.03 29.79
C GLU A 499 -9.33 13.62 28.45
N GLN A 500 -10.66 13.70 28.28
CA GLN A 500 -11.28 13.13 27.09
C GLN A 500 -12.41 13.99 26.53
N MET A 501 -12.22 14.50 25.32
CA MET A 501 -13.30 14.98 24.47
C MET A 501 -13.56 13.91 23.39
N SER A 502 -14.83 13.60 23.12
CA SER A 502 -15.21 12.69 22.04
C SER A 502 -16.16 13.42 21.08
N ILE A 503 -15.80 13.44 19.82
CA ILE A 503 -16.56 14.13 18.78
C ILE A 503 -17.33 13.09 17.95
N ALA A 504 -18.66 13.18 18.01
CA ALA A 504 -19.56 12.34 17.23
C ALA A 504 -19.72 12.88 15.81
N GLU A 505 -19.87 14.20 15.63
CA GLU A 505 -19.97 14.81 14.32
C GLU A 505 -19.32 16.20 14.30
N ILE A 506 -18.71 16.53 13.16
CA ILE A 506 -18.28 17.88 12.81
C ILE A 506 -18.93 18.33 11.50
N ASP A 507 -19.53 19.52 11.51
CA ASP A 507 -20.15 20.17 10.35
C ASP A 507 -19.39 21.47 10.06
N ILE A 508 -19.00 21.67 8.81
CA ILE A 508 -18.25 22.84 8.34
C ILE A 508 -18.99 23.47 7.17
N ARG A 509 -19.38 24.76 7.31
CA ARG A 509 -20.18 25.49 6.29
C ARG A 509 -19.65 26.88 6.02
#